data_f5306e75ad7e67769f6189358ac9e27b
#
_entry.id   f5306e75ad7e67769f6189358ac9e27b
#
_cell.length_a   1.000
_cell.length_b   1.000
_cell.length_c   1.000
_cell.angle_alpha   90.00
_cell.angle_beta   90.00
_cell.angle_gamma   90.00
#
_symmetry.space_group_name_H-M   'P 1'
#
loop_
_entity.id
_entity.type
_entity.pdbx_description
1 polymer ?
#
loop_
_entity_poly.entity_id
_entity_poly.type
_entity_poly.pdbx_seq_one_letter_code
_entity_poly.pdbx_strand_id
1 'polypeptide(L)'
;MTATIARVAIGFGSNLGDSTVICREALERLTASPGLTRPRISRFYRSEPVGYLDQGWFVNGAVLFETDLEPLQVLDLTRRIEREFGRQRRQHWGPRTLDLDLLFYDDRQLALPELALPHPRLQERRFVLVPLAEIAPDWRHPILQLTVAELLAACPTTGQQVRPWSG
;
A
#
# COMPACT_ATOMS: atom_id res chain seq x y z
N MET A 1 -19.85 24.17 7.16
CA MET A 1 -18.53 23.66 7.48
C MET A 1 -18.08 22.67 6.41
N THR A 2 -17.07 23.01 5.69
CA THR A 2 -16.55 22.13 4.65
C THR A 2 -15.60 21.11 5.28
N ALA A 3 -15.77 19.83 4.91
CA ALA A 3 -14.84 18.80 5.34
C ALA A 3 -13.45 19.08 4.79
N THR A 4 -12.42 18.87 5.59
CA THR A 4 -11.03 19.00 5.16
C THR A 4 -10.70 17.80 4.28
N ILE A 5 -10.16 18.07 3.08
CA ILE A 5 -9.74 17.01 2.17
C ILE A 5 -8.26 16.72 2.42
N ALA A 6 -7.97 15.47 2.69
CA ALA A 6 -6.61 14.97 2.89
C ALA A 6 -6.18 14.09 1.73
N ARG A 7 -4.87 13.90 1.59
CA ARG A 7 -4.30 12.94 0.65
C ARG A 7 -3.86 11.71 1.42
N VAL A 8 -4.21 10.54 0.92
CA VAL A 8 -3.82 9.28 1.54
C VAL A 8 -3.12 8.40 0.50
N ALA A 9 -2.03 7.74 0.92
CA ALA A 9 -1.31 6.78 0.10
C ALA A 9 -1.49 5.39 0.68
N ILE A 10 -1.90 4.45 -0.15
CA ILE A 10 -2.15 3.06 0.24
C ILE A 10 -1.29 2.16 -0.63
N GLY A 11 -0.56 1.24 0.01
CA GLY A 11 0.14 0.16 -0.69
C GLY A 11 -0.75 -1.06 -0.76
N PHE A 12 -0.71 -1.76 -1.89
CA PHE A 12 -1.46 -3.01 -2.03
C PHE A 12 -0.53 -4.12 -2.49
N GLY A 13 -0.85 -5.35 -2.12
CA GLY A 13 -0.06 -6.49 -2.50
C GLY A 13 -0.79 -7.81 -2.31
N SER A 14 -0.39 -8.79 -3.10
CA SER A 14 -0.90 -10.16 -3.03
C SER A 14 0.17 -11.12 -3.53
N ASN A 15 0.21 -12.33 -2.96
CA ASN A 15 1.14 -13.36 -3.44
C ASN A 15 0.49 -14.73 -3.60
N LEU A 16 -0.82 -14.74 -3.78
CA LEU A 16 -1.56 -16.00 -3.88
C LEU A 16 -2.40 -16.06 -5.14
N GLY A 17 -2.37 -17.23 -5.80
CA GLY A 17 -3.24 -17.51 -6.94
C GLY A 17 -3.14 -16.42 -7.99
N ASP A 18 -4.29 -15.89 -8.37
CA ASP A 18 -4.38 -14.81 -9.34
C ASP A 18 -4.15 -13.45 -8.68
N SER A 19 -2.92 -13.21 -8.22
CA SER A 19 -2.54 -12.00 -7.50
C SER A 19 -2.89 -10.72 -8.26
N THR A 20 -2.71 -10.72 -9.58
CA THR A 20 -3.05 -9.58 -10.42
C THR A 20 -4.55 -9.30 -10.38
N VAL A 21 -5.38 -10.34 -10.49
CA VAL A 21 -6.84 -10.22 -10.42
C VAL A 21 -7.27 -9.72 -9.04
N ILE A 22 -6.69 -10.27 -7.99
CA ILE A 22 -6.99 -9.87 -6.60
C ILE A 22 -6.67 -8.39 -6.40
N CYS A 23 -5.50 -7.95 -6.83
CA CYS A 23 -5.12 -6.54 -6.71
C CYS A 23 -6.04 -5.64 -7.52
N ARG A 24 -6.42 -6.06 -8.72
CA ARG A 24 -7.32 -5.28 -9.57
C ARG A 24 -8.70 -5.16 -8.94
N GLU A 25 -9.25 -6.24 -8.42
CA GLU A 25 -10.54 -6.22 -7.73
C GLU A 25 -10.49 -5.39 -6.45
N ALA A 26 -9.39 -5.45 -5.70
CA ALA A 26 -9.21 -4.62 -4.52
C ALA A 26 -9.22 -3.14 -4.87
N LEU A 27 -8.55 -2.76 -5.96
CA LEU A 27 -8.57 -1.38 -6.44
C LEU A 27 -9.98 -0.94 -6.85
N GLU A 28 -10.74 -1.81 -7.47
CA GLU A 28 -12.15 -1.53 -7.82
C GLU A 28 -12.97 -1.26 -6.55
N ARG A 29 -12.76 -2.05 -5.50
CA ARG A 29 -13.45 -1.85 -4.22
C ARG A 29 -13.07 -0.52 -3.59
N LEU A 30 -11.79 -0.18 -3.61
CA LEU A 30 -11.32 1.09 -3.08
C LEU A 30 -11.89 2.26 -3.85
N THR A 31 -11.84 2.21 -5.17
CA THR A 31 -12.32 3.32 -6.01
C THR A 31 -13.83 3.50 -5.92
N ALA A 32 -14.57 2.44 -5.63
CA ALA A 32 -16.02 2.50 -5.44
C ALA A 32 -16.42 2.91 -4.02
N SER A 33 -15.47 3.04 -3.10
CA SER A 33 -15.77 3.34 -1.70
C SER A 33 -16.11 4.81 -1.51
N PRO A 34 -17.24 5.13 -0.85
CA PRO A 34 -17.54 6.51 -0.48
C PRO A 34 -16.43 7.07 0.40
N GLY A 35 -16.03 8.29 0.15
CA GLY A 35 -14.98 8.95 0.93
C GLY A 35 -13.59 8.84 0.32
N LEU A 36 -13.38 7.99 -0.68
CA LEU A 36 -12.14 7.93 -1.43
C LEU A 36 -12.39 8.43 -2.84
N THR A 37 -11.69 9.49 -3.25
CA THR A 37 -11.89 10.13 -4.55
C THR A 37 -10.54 10.37 -5.24
N ARG A 38 -10.60 10.67 -6.52
CA ARG A 38 -9.44 11.03 -7.34
C ARG A 38 -8.30 10.02 -7.27
N PRO A 39 -8.56 8.75 -7.62
CA PRO A 39 -7.52 7.72 -7.53
C PRO A 39 -6.38 8.01 -8.52
N ARG A 40 -5.16 7.82 -8.06
CA ARG A 40 -3.98 7.79 -8.90
C ARG A 40 -3.27 6.48 -8.61
N ILE A 41 -3.24 5.58 -9.58
CA ILE A 41 -2.82 4.20 -9.39
C ILE A 41 -1.49 3.98 -10.11
N SER A 42 -0.53 3.36 -9.43
CA SER A 42 0.73 2.97 -10.06
C SER A 42 0.51 1.80 -11.02
N ARG A 43 1.52 1.52 -11.84
CA ARG A 43 1.60 0.22 -12.50
C ARG A 43 1.67 -0.87 -11.44
N PHE A 44 1.41 -2.09 -11.84
CA PHE A 44 1.67 -3.25 -10.99
C PHE A 44 3.15 -3.61 -11.09
N TYR A 45 3.67 -4.09 -9.98
CA TYR A 45 5.05 -4.52 -9.86
C TYR A 45 5.10 -5.93 -9.30
N ARG A 46 6.15 -6.65 -9.65
CA ARG A 46 6.43 -7.96 -9.09
C ARG A 46 7.65 -7.84 -8.20
N SER A 47 7.54 -8.34 -6.97
CA SER A 47 8.64 -8.27 -6.01
C SER A 47 8.94 -9.62 -5.40
N GLU A 48 10.23 -9.87 -5.11
CA GLU A 48 10.62 -11.09 -4.42
C GLU A 48 10.20 -11.04 -2.95
N PRO A 49 9.88 -12.20 -2.35
CA PRO A 49 9.51 -12.23 -0.94
C PRO A 49 10.69 -11.84 -0.07
N VAL A 50 10.42 -11.00 0.94
CA VAL A 50 11.43 -10.56 1.91
C VAL A 50 11.31 -11.47 3.13
N GLY A 51 12.41 -12.12 3.51
CA GLY A 51 12.51 -12.96 4.68
C GLY A 51 12.17 -14.42 4.43
N TYR A 52 10.97 -14.76 4.03
CA TYR A 52 10.54 -16.14 3.84
C TYR A 52 10.60 -16.53 2.37
N LEU A 53 11.65 -17.24 1.99
CA LEU A 53 11.99 -17.50 0.59
C LEU A 53 11.12 -18.57 -0.10
N ASP A 54 10.36 -19.35 0.65
CA ASP A 54 9.49 -20.39 0.08
C ASP A 54 8.16 -19.84 -0.47
N GLN A 55 7.96 -18.53 -0.36
CA GLN A 55 6.77 -17.90 -0.92
C GLN A 55 6.99 -17.51 -2.38
N GLY A 56 5.90 -17.47 -3.14
CA GLY A 56 5.91 -16.90 -4.47
C GLY A 56 6.14 -15.39 -4.43
N TRP A 57 6.53 -14.83 -5.56
CA TRP A 57 6.69 -13.39 -5.67
C TRP A 57 5.35 -12.70 -5.49
N PHE A 58 5.40 -11.49 -4.90
CA PHE A 58 4.23 -10.66 -4.72
C PHE A 58 3.95 -9.83 -5.96
N VAL A 59 2.67 -9.53 -6.17
CA VAL A 59 2.27 -8.43 -7.05
C VAL A 59 1.94 -7.25 -6.15
N ASN A 60 2.53 -6.10 -6.40
CA ASN A 60 2.41 -4.92 -5.56
C ASN A 60 2.13 -3.67 -6.38
N GLY A 61 1.63 -2.67 -5.69
CA GLY A 61 1.48 -1.34 -6.26
C GLY A 61 1.13 -0.34 -5.17
N ALA A 62 0.85 0.88 -5.60
CA ALA A 62 0.43 1.95 -4.71
C ALA A 62 -0.69 2.73 -5.36
N VAL A 63 -1.54 3.33 -4.53
CA VAL A 63 -2.63 4.18 -4.99
C VAL A 63 -2.75 5.38 -4.06
N LEU A 64 -3.01 6.55 -4.65
CA LEU A 64 -3.31 7.76 -3.92
C LEU A 64 -4.78 8.07 -4.06
N PHE A 65 -5.37 8.58 -2.99
CA PHE A 65 -6.73 9.12 -3.00
C PHE A 65 -6.76 10.47 -2.29
N GLU A 66 -7.77 11.26 -2.60
CA GLU A 66 -8.20 12.33 -1.73
C GLU A 66 -9.35 11.80 -0.88
N THR A 67 -9.42 12.21 0.37
CA THR A 67 -10.41 11.68 1.30
C THR A 67 -10.84 12.74 2.31
N ASP A 68 -12.10 12.67 2.72
CA ASP A 68 -12.62 13.41 3.87
C ASP A 68 -12.74 12.51 5.11
N LEU A 69 -12.34 11.25 4.99
CA LEU A 69 -12.35 10.31 6.10
C LEU A 69 -11.14 10.56 7.02
N GLU A 70 -11.33 10.32 8.31
CA GLU A 70 -10.20 10.33 9.24
C GLU A 70 -9.33 9.09 9.06
N PRO A 71 -8.07 9.12 9.51
CA PRO A 71 -7.17 7.97 9.32
C PRO A 71 -7.72 6.63 9.80
N LEU A 72 -8.34 6.59 10.97
CA LEU A 72 -8.92 5.33 11.48
C LEU A 72 -10.09 4.85 10.65
N GLN A 73 -10.84 5.76 10.03
CA GLN A 73 -11.92 5.38 9.12
C GLN A 73 -11.37 4.76 7.84
N VAL A 74 -10.28 5.30 7.32
CA VAL A 74 -9.60 4.71 6.15
C VAL A 74 -9.07 3.32 6.52
N LEU A 75 -8.49 3.17 7.71
CA LEU A 75 -8.01 1.88 8.18
C LEU A 75 -9.14 0.86 8.27
N ASP A 76 -10.28 1.24 8.83
CA ASP A 76 -11.44 0.34 8.92
C ASP A 76 -11.90 -0.11 7.54
N LEU A 77 -11.90 0.80 6.57
CA LEU A 77 -12.28 0.51 5.20
C LEU A 77 -11.31 -0.50 4.58
N THR A 78 -10.00 -0.28 4.70
CA THR A 78 -9.01 -1.19 4.13
C THR A 78 -9.08 -2.57 4.79
N ARG A 79 -9.28 -2.62 6.10
CA ARG A 79 -9.40 -3.89 6.82
C ARG A 79 -10.66 -4.65 6.41
N ARG A 80 -11.74 -3.95 6.14
CA ARG A 80 -12.97 -4.58 5.67
C ARG A 80 -12.75 -5.23 4.30
N ILE A 81 -12.09 -4.53 3.40
CA ILE A 81 -11.75 -5.06 2.08
C ILE A 81 -10.84 -6.27 2.21
N GLU A 82 -9.80 -6.18 3.03
CA GLU A 82 -8.92 -7.34 3.27
C GLU A 82 -9.69 -8.56 3.76
N ARG A 83 -10.64 -8.36 4.67
CA ARG A 83 -11.45 -9.48 5.19
C ARG A 83 -12.34 -10.09 4.12
N GLU A 84 -12.89 -9.29 3.21
CA GLU A 84 -13.69 -9.81 2.12
C GLU A 84 -12.89 -10.76 1.24
N PHE A 85 -11.65 -10.43 0.96
CA PHE A 85 -10.77 -11.30 0.17
C PHE A 85 -10.25 -12.49 0.99
N GLY A 86 -10.00 -12.29 2.28
CA GLY A 86 -9.55 -13.36 3.18
C GLY A 86 -10.59 -14.41 3.49
N ARG A 87 -11.88 -14.03 3.47
CA ARG A 87 -12.98 -14.97 3.76
C ARG A 87 -13.12 -16.07 2.72
N GLN A 88 -12.61 -15.88 1.55
CA GLN A 88 -12.63 -16.89 0.50
C GLN A 88 -11.60 -17.99 0.75
N ARG A 89 -10.78 -17.84 1.80
CA ARG A 89 -9.72 -18.77 2.11
C ARG A 89 -9.91 -19.38 3.47
N ARG A 90 -9.78 -20.69 3.52
CA ARG A 90 -9.93 -21.48 4.74
C ARG A 90 -8.59 -21.86 5.37
N GLN A 91 -7.48 -21.37 4.84
CA GLN A 91 -6.16 -21.71 5.37
C GLN A 91 -5.67 -20.63 6.32
N HIS A 92 -5.46 -21.01 7.55
CA HIS A 92 -4.95 -20.10 8.60
C HIS A 92 -3.47 -19.81 8.47
N TRP A 93 -2.75 -20.57 7.69
CA TRP A 93 -1.29 -20.59 7.67
C TRP A 93 -0.70 -20.13 6.35
N GLY A 94 -1.52 -19.79 5.39
CA GLY A 94 -1.06 -19.41 4.08
C GLY A 94 -0.63 -17.95 4.02
N PRO A 95 0.09 -17.57 2.95
CA PRO A 95 0.34 -16.17 2.64
C PRO A 95 -0.99 -15.43 2.52
N ARG A 96 -0.98 -14.15 2.85
CA ARG A 96 -2.20 -13.35 2.81
C ARG A 96 -2.65 -13.14 1.39
N THR A 97 -3.96 -13.24 1.16
CA THR A 97 -4.55 -13.03 -0.15
C THR A 97 -4.35 -11.58 -0.60
N LEU A 98 -4.54 -10.64 0.32
CA LEU A 98 -4.47 -9.22 0.03
C LEU A 98 -3.97 -8.46 1.24
N ASP A 99 -2.99 -7.61 1.02
CA ASP A 99 -2.53 -6.63 2.01
C ASP A 99 -2.83 -5.23 1.50
N LEU A 100 -3.45 -4.42 2.34
CA LEU A 100 -3.67 -2.99 2.09
C LEU A 100 -3.07 -2.22 3.25
N ASP A 101 -2.00 -1.48 3.00
CA ASP A 101 -1.28 -0.74 4.03
C ASP A 101 -1.44 0.76 3.84
N LEU A 102 -1.86 1.46 4.89
CA LEU A 102 -1.79 2.92 4.90
C LEU A 102 -0.34 3.34 5.02
N LEU A 103 0.13 4.10 4.05
CA LEU A 103 1.53 4.53 4.00
C LEU A 103 1.69 5.95 4.53
N PHE A 104 0.88 6.87 4.02
CA PHE A 104 0.87 8.27 4.38
C PHE A 104 -0.57 8.78 4.45
N TYR A 105 -0.79 9.75 5.32
CA TYR A 105 -2.02 10.54 5.36
C TYR A 105 -1.58 11.99 5.55
N ASP A 106 -1.51 12.76 4.46
CA ASP A 106 -0.89 14.10 4.46
C ASP A 106 0.49 14.04 5.14
N ASP A 107 0.76 14.95 6.07
CA ASP A 107 1.95 14.94 6.91
C ASP A 107 1.67 14.46 8.33
N ARG A 108 0.54 13.77 8.53
CA ARG A 108 0.11 13.31 9.85
C ARG A 108 1.08 12.28 10.42
N GLN A 109 1.29 12.40 11.72
CA GLN A 109 2.06 11.43 12.50
C GLN A 109 1.14 10.85 13.54
N LEU A 110 0.98 9.53 13.54
CA LEU A 110 0.17 8.80 14.51
C LEU A 110 0.99 7.63 15.06
N ALA A 111 0.84 7.38 16.35
CA ALA A 111 1.47 6.24 17.01
C ALA A 111 0.44 5.56 17.90
N LEU A 112 -0.56 4.96 17.26
CA LEU A 112 -1.62 4.22 17.93
C LEU A 112 -1.35 2.72 17.85
N PRO A 113 -1.89 1.92 18.77
CA PRO A 113 -1.71 0.46 18.69
C PRO A 113 -2.20 -0.13 17.36
N GLU A 114 -3.28 0.40 16.80
CA GLU A 114 -3.86 -0.11 15.56
C GLU A 114 -3.30 0.56 14.30
N LEU A 115 -2.67 1.74 14.40
CA LEU A 115 -2.24 2.49 13.23
C LEU A 115 -1.06 3.40 13.55
N ALA A 116 0.03 3.21 12.83
CA ALA A 116 1.17 4.14 12.84
C ALA A 116 1.28 4.82 11.48
N LEU A 117 1.44 6.13 11.49
CA LEU A 117 1.64 6.94 10.29
C LEU A 117 2.82 7.91 10.48
N PRO A 118 3.70 8.06 9.51
CA PRO A 118 3.78 7.25 8.30
C PRO A 118 4.06 5.79 8.63
N HIS A 119 3.81 4.89 7.68
CA HIS A 119 4.05 3.46 7.91
C HIS A 119 5.49 3.27 8.39
N PRO A 120 5.70 2.56 9.51
CA PRO A 120 7.00 2.56 10.19
C PRO A 120 8.14 1.92 9.40
N ARG A 121 7.84 1.12 8.38
CA ARG A 121 8.85 0.39 7.61
C ARG A 121 8.93 0.77 6.14
N LEU A 122 8.18 1.78 5.71
CA LEU A 122 8.12 2.07 4.27
C LEU A 122 9.49 2.43 3.70
N GLN A 123 10.35 3.09 4.48
CA GLN A 123 11.68 3.50 4.01
C GLN A 123 12.64 2.33 3.82
N GLU A 124 12.29 1.16 4.33
CA GLU A 124 13.10 -0.05 4.23
C GLU A 124 12.65 -0.97 3.09
N ARG A 125 11.51 -0.68 2.46
CA ARG A 125 10.83 -1.63 1.57
C ARG A 125 10.74 -1.11 0.15
N ARG A 126 11.57 -1.65 -0.73
CA ARG A 126 11.54 -1.25 -2.14
C ARG A 126 10.21 -1.56 -2.81
N PHE A 127 9.53 -2.65 -2.41
CA PHE A 127 8.24 -3.00 -3.00
C PHE A 127 7.13 -2.00 -2.65
N VAL A 128 7.36 -1.15 -1.66
CA VAL A 128 6.51 -0.01 -1.33
C VAL A 128 7.00 1.24 -2.06
N LEU A 129 8.27 1.52 -1.98
CA LEU A 129 8.86 2.77 -2.48
C LEU A 129 8.84 2.87 -4.01
N VAL A 130 9.08 1.76 -4.72
CA VAL A 130 9.12 1.79 -6.18
C VAL A 130 7.77 2.22 -6.77
N PRO A 131 6.65 1.56 -6.44
CA PRO A 131 5.37 2.01 -6.97
C PRO A 131 4.94 3.37 -6.43
N LEU A 132 5.27 3.68 -5.18
CA LEU A 132 4.94 4.98 -4.59
C LEU A 132 5.68 6.11 -5.29
N ALA A 133 6.96 5.89 -5.63
CA ALA A 133 7.76 6.89 -6.34
C ALA A 133 7.23 7.16 -7.76
N GLU A 134 6.57 6.21 -8.37
CA GLU A 134 5.96 6.42 -9.69
C GLU A 134 4.85 7.47 -9.63
N ILE A 135 4.06 7.47 -8.56
CA ILE A 135 2.86 8.32 -8.47
C ILE A 135 3.01 9.49 -7.51
N ALA A 136 3.98 9.45 -6.59
CA ALA A 136 4.18 10.49 -5.59
C ALA A 136 5.65 10.66 -5.22
N PRO A 137 6.55 10.91 -6.19
CA PRO A 137 7.98 11.02 -5.88
C PRO A 137 8.31 12.18 -4.95
N ASP A 138 7.50 13.24 -4.98
CA ASP A 138 7.75 14.44 -4.21
C ASP A 138 7.08 14.44 -2.82
N TRP A 139 6.36 13.40 -2.47
CA TRP A 139 5.74 13.33 -1.15
C TRP A 139 6.82 13.22 -0.09
N ARG A 140 6.80 14.14 0.86
CA ARG A 140 7.84 14.20 1.89
C ARG A 140 7.42 13.43 3.12
N HIS A 141 8.30 12.55 3.58
CA HIS A 141 8.11 11.82 4.82
C HIS A 141 8.16 12.81 5.98
N PRO A 142 7.11 12.90 6.81
CA PRO A 142 7.02 13.95 7.82
C PRO A 142 8.04 13.84 8.96
N ILE A 143 8.60 12.65 9.18
CA ILE A 143 9.59 12.44 10.24
C ILE A 143 10.99 12.53 9.66
N LEU A 144 11.27 11.80 8.59
CA LEU A 144 12.61 11.70 8.00
C LEU A 144 12.97 12.93 7.16
N GLN A 145 11.97 13.72 6.77
CA GLN A 145 12.14 14.93 5.97
C GLN A 145 12.80 14.69 4.62
N LEU A 146 12.59 13.51 4.08
CA LEU A 146 13.04 13.11 2.75
C LEU A 146 11.83 12.82 1.86
N THR A 147 11.97 13.09 0.57
CA THR A 147 10.93 12.74 -0.39
C THR A 147 10.95 11.23 -0.66
N VAL A 148 9.85 10.70 -1.19
CA VAL A 148 9.78 9.30 -1.58
C VAL A 148 10.90 8.94 -2.55
N ALA A 149 11.20 9.83 -3.52
CA ALA A 149 12.30 9.62 -4.45
C ALA A 149 13.64 9.50 -3.73
N GLU A 150 13.88 10.35 -2.74
CA GLU A 150 15.10 10.28 -1.94
C GLU A 150 15.17 9.04 -1.08
N LEU A 151 14.05 8.64 -0.49
CA LEU A 151 13.97 7.39 0.28
C LEU A 151 14.28 6.18 -0.61
N LEU A 152 13.74 6.16 -1.81
CA LEU A 152 14.00 5.09 -2.76
C LEU A 152 15.48 5.01 -3.14
N ALA A 153 16.09 6.18 -3.40
CA ALA A 153 17.51 6.24 -3.76
C ALA A 153 18.40 5.71 -2.63
N ALA A 154 18.00 5.89 -1.38
CA ALA A 154 18.77 5.44 -0.22
C ALA A 154 18.44 4.01 0.22
N CYS A 155 17.38 3.41 -0.32
CA CYS A 155 16.93 2.09 0.11
C CYS A 155 17.83 0.99 -0.48
N PRO A 156 18.29 0.03 0.35
CA PRO A 156 19.09 -1.07 -0.16
C PRO A 156 18.39 -1.88 -1.24
N THR A 157 19.14 -2.33 -2.24
CA THR A 157 18.61 -3.14 -3.34
C THR A 157 18.80 -4.63 -3.11
N THR A 158 19.77 -5.02 -2.29
CA THR A 158 20.10 -6.43 -2.05
C THR A 158 18.93 -7.17 -1.42
N GLY A 159 18.54 -8.29 -2.05
CA GLY A 159 17.42 -9.10 -1.56
C GLY A 159 16.05 -8.44 -1.76
N GLN A 160 15.96 -7.39 -2.56
CA GLN A 160 14.72 -6.66 -2.78
C GLN A 160 14.51 -6.32 -4.25
N GLN A 161 14.37 -7.35 -5.08
CA GLN A 161 14.08 -7.11 -6.50
C GLN A 161 12.63 -6.71 -6.70
N VAL A 162 12.43 -5.65 -7.47
CA VAL A 162 11.10 -5.15 -7.84
C VAL A 162 11.13 -4.81 -9.33
N ARG A 163 10.18 -5.36 -10.08
CA ARG A 163 10.10 -5.17 -11.54
C ARG A 163 8.68 -4.81 -11.95
N PRO A 164 8.52 -4.03 -13.02
CA PRO A 164 7.19 -3.84 -13.59
C PRO A 164 6.58 -5.18 -13.97
N TRP A 165 5.28 -5.31 -13.78
CA TRP A 165 4.55 -6.55 -14.03
C TRP A 165 3.33 -6.27 -14.88
N SER A 166 3.27 -6.88 -16.05
CA SER A 166 2.16 -6.69 -16.99
C SER A 166 1.25 -7.91 -17.11
N GLY A 167 1.53 -8.92 -16.34
CA GLY A 167 0.85 -10.20 -16.38
C GLY A 167 -0.51 -10.29 -15.78
#